data_f1ff5149edcfd9b1a5bdbd463adf7dd3
#
_entry.id   f1ff5149edcfd9b1a5bdbd463adf7dd3
#
_cell.length_a   1.000
_cell.length_b   1.000
_cell.length_c   1.000
_cell.angle_alpha   90.00
_cell.angle_beta   90.00
_cell.angle_gamma   90.00
#
_symmetry.space_group_name_H-M   'P 1'
#
loop_
_entity.id
_entity.type
_entity.pdbx_description
1 polymer ?
#
loop_
_entity_poly.entity_id
_entity_poly.type
_entity_poly.pdbx_seq_one_letter_code
_entity_poly.pdbx_strand_id
1 'polypeptide(L)'
;MLETILTTIYVYFASPLGLVELFGTIFSAICVYLAIKHNMWTWFFGALGVILFGYLFLQFGLYSDAGLQILFYLPMQLVGFFMWRRAAAKAETKSVVLALTLAQFALICFGIVGAAGVNGYLIATYTTGASFPYIDALTTWMSIAAQLLMIAKYRESWILWVAMDVIAIPVYYVKGMVVVSGLYVVFLVLATMGGIAWYRDYAEQNPNDTTEPGPGGEA
;
A
#
# COMPACT_ATOMS: atom_id res chain seq x y z
N MET A 1 18.08 28.55 -12.43
CA MET A 1 17.97 27.16 -11.96
C MET A 1 16.63 26.86 -11.29
N LEU A 2 16.21 27.58 -10.23
CA LEU A 2 14.91 27.39 -9.58
C LEU A 2 13.72 27.64 -10.54
N GLU A 3 13.74 28.75 -11.28
CA GLU A 3 12.70 29.06 -12.27
C GLU A 3 12.60 28.00 -13.38
N THR A 4 13.73 27.50 -13.87
CA THR A 4 13.75 26.43 -14.88
C THR A 4 13.11 25.16 -14.34
N ILE A 5 13.40 24.78 -13.09
CA ILE A 5 12.81 23.63 -12.42
C ILE A 5 11.29 23.81 -12.27
N LEU A 6 10.86 24.97 -11.78
CA LEU A 6 9.43 25.28 -11.59
C LEU A 6 8.67 25.27 -12.92
N THR A 7 9.25 25.84 -13.97
CA THR A 7 8.67 25.83 -15.32
C THR A 7 8.56 24.40 -15.87
N THR A 8 9.60 23.57 -15.69
CA THR A 8 9.58 22.16 -16.12
C THR A 8 8.49 21.37 -15.38
N ILE A 9 8.37 21.55 -14.07
CA ILE A 9 7.32 20.93 -13.26
C ILE A 9 5.93 21.38 -13.72
N TYR A 10 5.74 22.69 -13.93
CA TYR A 10 4.47 23.24 -14.40
C TYR A 10 4.08 22.68 -15.78
N VAL A 11 5.02 22.68 -16.75
CA VAL A 11 4.79 22.14 -18.10
C VAL A 11 4.47 20.65 -18.05
N TYR A 12 5.16 19.88 -17.18
CA TYR A 12 4.90 18.46 -17.01
C TYR A 12 3.47 18.22 -16.49
N PHE A 13 3.09 18.86 -15.39
CA PHE A 13 1.74 18.68 -14.81
C PHE A 13 0.62 19.35 -15.63
N ALA A 14 0.94 20.25 -16.56
CA ALA A 14 -0.02 20.76 -17.55
C ALA A 14 -0.20 19.81 -18.75
N SER A 15 0.67 18.80 -18.91
CA SER A 15 0.51 17.77 -19.94
C SER A 15 -0.62 16.77 -19.61
N PRO A 16 -1.25 16.15 -20.62
CA PRO A 16 -2.29 15.12 -20.38
C PRO A 16 -1.82 13.99 -19.45
N LEU A 17 -0.58 13.50 -19.61
CA LEU A 17 -0.02 12.44 -18.75
C LEU A 17 0.29 12.95 -17.36
N GLY A 18 0.81 14.17 -17.23
CA GLY A 18 1.04 14.79 -15.92
C GLY A 18 -0.26 15.03 -15.15
N LEU A 19 -1.36 15.37 -15.82
CA LEU A 19 -2.69 15.45 -15.19
C LEU A 19 -3.18 14.07 -14.72
N VAL A 20 -2.98 13.02 -15.52
CA VAL A 20 -3.32 11.64 -15.10
C VAL A 20 -2.54 11.24 -13.86
N GLU A 21 -1.24 11.51 -13.80
CA GLU A 21 -0.40 11.25 -12.63
C GLU A 21 -0.86 12.04 -11.40
N LEU A 22 -1.13 13.34 -11.58
CA LEU A 22 -1.61 14.21 -10.50
C LEU A 22 -2.93 13.72 -9.91
N PHE A 23 -3.93 13.44 -10.75
CA PHE A 23 -5.23 12.94 -10.28
C PHE A 23 -5.11 11.53 -9.70
N GLY A 24 -4.30 10.66 -10.28
CA GLY A 24 -3.99 9.34 -9.74
C GLY A 24 -3.39 9.43 -8.33
N THR A 25 -2.45 10.34 -8.14
CA THR A 25 -1.83 10.63 -6.85
C THR A 25 -2.84 11.16 -5.83
N ILE A 26 -3.64 12.16 -6.21
CA ILE A 26 -4.67 12.74 -5.34
C ILE A 26 -5.68 11.67 -4.91
N PHE A 27 -6.21 10.89 -5.85
CA PHE A 27 -7.19 9.84 -5.52
C PHE A 27 -6.58 8.74 -4.65
N SER A 28 -5.32 8.36 -4.88
CA SER A 28 -4.63 7.40 -4.03
C SER A 28 -4.39 7.94 -2.61
N ALA A 29 -4.01 9.20 -2.46
CA ALA A 29 -3.86 9.83 -1.15
C ALA A 29 -5.20 9.92 -0.40
N ILE A 30 -6.28 10.31 -1.09
CA ILE A 30 -7.65 10.30 -0.54
C ILE A 30 -8.05 8.88 -0.13
N CYS A 31 -7.76 7.88 -0.97
CA CYS A 31 -8.01 6.46 -0.67
C CYS A 31 -7.36 6.06 0.65
N VAL A 32 -6.05 6.29 0.81
CA VAL A 32 -5.31 5.94 2.03
C VAL A 32 -5.87 6.69 3.25
N TYR A 33 -6.13 8.00 3.12
CA TYR A 33 -6.73 8.78 4.20
C TYR A 33 -8.11 8.24 4.63
N LEU A 34 -8.95 7.86 3.68
CA LEU A 34 -10.26 7.26 3.96
C LEU A 34 -10.13 5.86 4.58
N ALA A 35 -9.11 5.09 4.20
CA ALA A 35 -8.81 3.79 4.82
C ALA A 35 -8.46 3.95 6.30
N ILE A 36 -7.68 4.98 6.67
CA ILE A 36 -7.39 5.33 8.07
C ILE A 36 -8.67 5.53 8.87
N LYS A 37 -9.69 6.15 8.26
CA LYS A 37 -10.99 6.44 8.87
C LYS A 37 -12.01 5.30 8.75
N HIS A 38 -11.62 4.13 8.28
CA HIS A 38 -12.51 3.00 7.97
C HIS A 38 -13.69 3.37 7.05
N ASN A 39 -13.51 4.40 6.21
CA ASN A 39 -14.56 4.92 5.37
C ASN A 39 -14.68 4.12 4.06
N MET A 40 -15.90 3.74 3.70
CA MET A 40 -16.20 2.92 2.51
C MET A 40 -15.79 3.56 1.18
N TRP A 41 -15.72 4.89 1.11
CA TRP A 41 -15.28 5.62 -0.08
C TRP A 41 -13.82 5.37 -0.45
N THR A 42 -13.02 4.79 0.48
CA THR A 42 -11.65 4.36 0.18
C THR A 42 -11.60 3.49 -1.08
N TRP A 43 -12.54 2.55 -1.23
CA TRP A 43 -12.59 1.62 -2.36
C TRP A 43 -12.90 2.31 -3.69
N PHE A 44 -13.75 3.34 -3.66
CA PHE A 44 -14.06 4.13 -4.86
C PHE A 44 -12.86 4.97 -5.30
N PHE A 45 -12.26 5.74 -4.40
CA PHE A 45 -11.09 6.55 -4.73
C PHE A 45 -9.88 5.69 -5.07
N GLY A 46 -9.74 4.53 -4.41
CA GLY A 46 -8.74 3.53 -4.75
C GLY A 46 -8.90 3.01 -6.18
N ALA A 47 -10.11 2.69 -6.60
CA ALA A 47 -10.39 2.25 -7.98
C ALA A 47 -10.02 3.33 -9.01
N LEU A 48 -10.35 4.60 -8.76
CA LEU A 48 -9.97 5.71 -9.63
C LEU A 48 -8.43 5.84 -9.73
N GLY A 49 -7.72 5.81 -8.59
CA GLY A 49 -6.26 5.86 -8.56
C GLY A 49 -5.62 4.72 -9.34
N VAL A 50 -6.09 3.50 -9.10
CA VAL A 50 -5.61 2.27 -9.77
C VAL A 50 -5.81 2.33 -11.29
N ILE A 51 -6.97 2.81 -11.77
CA ILE A 51 -7.23 2.96 -13.21
C ILE A 51 -6.28 3.98 -13.83
N LEU A 52 -6.09 5.13 -13.19
CA LEU A 52 -5.22 6.18 -13.70
C LEU A 52 -3.76 5.74 -13.71
N PHE A 53 -3.26 5.11 -12.65
CA PHE A 53 -1.89 4.57 -12.63
C PHE A 53 -1.72 3.40 -13.59
N GLY A 54 -2.71 2.52 -13.73
CA GLY A 54 -2.69 1.46 -14.74
C GLY A 54 -2.54 2.02 -16.17
N TYR A 55 -3.31 3.05 -16.50
CA TYR A 55 -3.18 3.76 -17.78
C TYR A 55 -1.79 4.42 -17.93
N LEU A 56 -1.34 5.12 -16.89
CA LEU A 56 -0.03 5.79 -16.90
C LEU A 56 1.11 4.79 -17.14
N PHE A 57 1.12 3.66 -16.44
CA PHE A 57 2.14 2.62 -16.59
C PHE A 57 2.13 2.00 -17.98
N LEU A 58 0.95 1.83 -18.61
CA LEU A 58 0.88 1.40 -20.02
C LEU A 58 1.56 2.40 -20.95
N GLN A 59 1.37 3.72 -20.75
CA GLN A 59 1.99 4.75 -21.58
C GLN A 59 3.53 4.77 -21.44
N PHE A 60 4.05 4.39 -20.27
CA PHE A 60 5.50 4.28 -20.03
C PHE A 60 6.08 2.89 -20.37
N GLY A 61 5.28 1.96 -20.91
CA GLY A 61 5.73 0.61 -21.23
C GLY A 61 5.98 -0.28 -20.01
N LEU A 62 5.50 0.11 -18.83
CA LEU A 62 5.61 -0.62 -17.57
C LEU A 62 4.48 -1.65 -17.46
N TYR A 63 4.51 -2.65 -18.37
CA TYR A 63 3.40 -3.61 -18.52
C TYR A 63 3.13 -4.45 -17.27
N SER A 64 4.18 -4.82 -16.52
CA SER A 64 4.03 -5.58 -15.27
C SER A 64 3.30 -4.78 -14.20
N ASP A 65 3.68 -3.50 -14.03
CA ASP A 65 3.05 -2.59 -13.06
C ASP A 65 1.59 -2.28 -13.48
N ALA A 66 1.36 -2.04 -14.78
CA ALA A 66 0.01 -1.87 -15.32
C ALA A 66 -0.85 -3.13 -15.09
N GLY A 67 -0.28 -4.32 -15.32
CA GLY A 67 -0.94 -5.60 -15.05
C GLY A 67 -1.30 -5.75 -13.58
N LEU A 68 -0.40 -5.41 -12.66
CA LEU A 68 -0.65 -5.43 -11.22
C LEU A 68 -1.81 -4.49 -10.84
N GLN A 69 -1.85 -3.29 -11.40
CA GLN A 69 -2.93 -2.34 -11.17
C GLN A 69 -4.28 -2.90 -11.65
N ILE A 70 -4.36 -3.34 -12.90
CA ILE A 70 -5.63 -3.69 -13.53
C ILE A 70 -6.10 -5.11 -13.15
N LEU A 71 -5.18 -6.09 -13.07
CA LEU A 71 -5.55 -7.51 -12.86
C LEU A 71 -5.59 -7.89 -11.37
N PHE A 72 -4.92 -7.14 -10.50
CA PHE A 72 -4.92 -7.40 -9.07
C PHE A 72 -5.61 -6.29 -8.27
N TYR A 73 -5.09 -5.05 -8.28
CA TYR A 73 -5.62 -4.00 -7.41
C TYR A 73 -7.05 -3.61 -7.76
N LEU A 74 -7.40 -3.47 -9.03
CA LEU A 74 -8.76 -3.07 -9.41
C LEU A 74 -9.83 -4.08 -8.97
N PRO A 75 -9.69 -5.41 -9.19
CA PRO A 75 -10.58 -6.39 -8.58
C PRO A 75 -10.60 -6.34 -7.05
N MET A 76 -9.46 -6.09 -6.39
CA MET A 76 -9.39 -6.00 -4.93
C MET A 76 -10.14 -4.79 -4.36
N GLN A 77 -10.30 -3.69 -5.12
CA GLN A 77 -11.17 -2.59 -4.70
C GLN A 77 -12.63 -3.06 -4.59
N LEU A 78 -13.10 -3.86 -5.53
CA LEU A 78 -14.46 -4.43 -5.48
C LEU A 78 -14.61 -5.42 -4.31
N VAL A 79 -13.64 -6.33 -4.14
CA VAL A 79 -13.65 -7.30 -3.04
C VAL A 79 -13.68 -6.57 -1.70
N GLY A 80 -12.81 -5.57 -1.51
CA GLY A 80 -12.74 -4.76 -0.30
C GLY A 80 -14.04 -4.01 -0.01
N PHE A 81 -14.63 -3.39 -1.03
CA PHE A 81 -15.93 -2.74 -0.90
C PHE A 81 -17.01 -3.70 -0.38
N PHE A 82 -17.16 -4.87 -0.98
CA PHE A 82 -18.17 -5.83 -0.56
C PHE A 82 -17.88 -6.43 0.82
N MET A 83 -16.62 -6.71 1.13
CA MET A 83 -16.24 -7.24 2.45
C MET A 83 -16.51 -6.22 3.56
N TRP A 84 -16.09 -4.96 3.37
CA TRP A 84 -16.32 -3.90 4.35
C TRP A 84 -17.81 -3.57 4.50
N ARG A 85 -18.57 -3.56 3.40
CA ARG A 85 -20.04 -3.38 3.45
C ARG A 85 -20.72 -4.48 4.24
N ARG A 86 -20.31 -5.75 4.04
CA ARG A 86 -20.86 -6.87 4.82
C ARG A 86 -20.48 -6.79 6.29
N ALA A 87 -19.24 -6.40 6.60
CA ALA A 87 -18.79 -6.21 7.97
C ALA A 87 -19.57 -5.07 8.66
N ALA A 88 -19.78 -3.94 7.98
CA ALA A 88 -20.57 -2.82 8.51
C ALA A 88 -22.04 -3.19 8.77
N ALA A 89 -22.63 -4.04 7.94
CA ALA A 89 -24.01 -4.51 8.13
C ALA A 89 -24.17 -5.46 9.34
N LYS A 90 -23.07 -6.08 9.81
CA LYS A 90 -23.06 -6.98 10.97
C LYS A 90 -22.62 -6.29 12.27
N ALA A 91 -21.94 -5.16 12.16
CA ALA A 91 -21.40 -4.42 13.31
C ALA A 91 -22.47 -3.47 13.85
N GLU A 92 -22.86 -3.62 15.10
CA GLU A 92 -23.85 -2.72 15.74
C GLU A 92 -23.29 -1.34 16.05
N THR A 93 -21.96 -1.14 16.16
CA THR A 93 -21.39 0.14 16.61
C THR A 93 -20.08 0.59 15.94
N LYS A 94 -19.03 -0.21 15.93
CA LYS A 94 -17.69 0.23 15.44
C LYS A 94 -17.09 -0.77 14.45
N SER A 95 -16.30 -0.27 13.50
CA SER A 95 -15.55 -1.13 12.57
C SER A 95 -14.57 -2.01 13.37
N VAL A 96 -14.70 -3.32 13.29
CA VAL A 96 -13.83 -4.26 14.01
C VAL A 96 -12.46 -4.30 13.32
N VAL A 97 -11.42 -3.94 14.07
CA VAL A 97 -10.02 -4.12 13.67
C VAL A 97 -9.53 -5.45 14.23
N LEU A 98 -8.85 -6.23 13.39
CA LEU A 98 -8.27 -7.53 13.76
C LEU A 98 -6.76 -7.40 13.97
N ALA A 99 -6.19 -8.34 14.74
CA ALA A 99 -4.76 -8.48 14.91
C ALA A 99 -4.31 -9.90 14.58
N LEU A 100 -3.13 -10.02 13.99
CA LEU A 100 -2.46 -11.29 13.79
C LEU A 100 -1.65 -11.66 15.03
N THR A 101 -1.52 -12.96 15.31
CA THR A 101 -0.48 -13.42 16.23
C THR A 101 0.90 -13.22 15.60
N LEU A 102 1.94 -13.12 16.42
CA LEU A 102 3.32 -12.99 15.93
C LEU A 102 3.69 -14.15 14.98
N ALA A 103 3.27 -15.38 15.29
CA ALA A 103 3.53 -16.54 14.45
C ALA A 103 2.83 -16.45 13.07
N GLN A 104 1.59 -15.97 13.03
CA GLN A 104 0.86 -15.76 11.76
C GLN A 104 1.53 -14.68 10.93
N PHE A 105 1.91 -13.54 11.54
CA PHE A 105 2.59 -12.47 10.82
C PHE A 105 3.98 -12.92 10.31
N ALA A 106 4.75 -13.65 11.12
CA ALA A 106 6.02 -14.22 10.70
C ALA A 106 5.87 -15.21 9.53
N LEU A 107 4.82 -16.05 9.53
CA LEU A 107 4.52 -16.95 8.43
C LEU A 107 4.19 -16.19 7.14
N ILE A 108 3.43 -15.09 7.23
CA ILE A 108 3.15 -14.22 6.08
C ILE A 108 4.44 -13.60 5.55
N CYS A 109 5.30 -13.07 6.42
CA CYS A 109 6.59 -12.50 6.03
C CYS A 109 7.50 -13.54 5.36
N PHE A 110 7.53 -14.77 5.88
CA PHE A 110 8.26 -15.88 5.26
C PHE A 110 7.70 -16.21 3.86
N GLY A 111 6.37 -16.25 3.71
CA GLY A 111 5.71 -16.42 2.41
C GLY A 111 6.04 -15.31 1.42
N ILE A 112 6.06 -14.04 1.87
CA ILE A 112 6.46 -12.88 1.05
C ILE A 112 7.89 -13.06 0.54
N VAL A 113 8.84 -13.39 1.42
CA VAL A 113 10.26 -13.55 1.05
C VAL A 113 10.44 -14.73 0.07
N GLY A 114 9.76 -15.85 0.32
CA GLY A 114 9.80 -17.02 -0.57
C GLY A 114 9.24 -16.70 -1.96
N ALA A 115 8.07 -16.08 -2.02
CA ALA A 115 7.43 -15.69 -3.28
C ALA A 115 8.24 -14.62 -4.04
N ALA A 116 8.80 -13.65 -3.33
CA ALA A 116 9.67 -12.63 -3.89
C ALA A 116 10.97 -13.24 -4.43
N GLY A 117 11.55 -14.23 -3.75
CA GLY A 117 12.72 -14.94 -4.20
C GLY A 117 12.48 -15.68 -5.53
N VAL A 118 11.40 -16.44 -5.62
CA VAL A 118 11.00 -17.14 -6.84
C VAL A 118 10.70 -16.15 -7.98
N ASN A 119 9.89 -15.14 -7.71
CA ASN A 119 9.51 -14.14 -8.71
C ASN A 119 10.73 -13.32 -9.17
N GLY A 120 11.57 -12.87 -8.23
CA GLY A 120 12.79 -12.14 -8.55
C GLY A 120 13.76 -12.96 -9.40
N TYR A 121 13.91 -14.27 -9.11
CA TYR A 121 14.69 -15.19 -9.93
C TYR A 121 14.13 -15.32 -11.36
N LEU A 122 12.82 -15.46 -11.50
CA LEU A 122 12.17 -15.53 -12.82
C LEU A 122 12.37 -14.24 -13.61
N ILE A 123 12.17 -13.07 -12.99
CA ILE A 123 12.39 -11.78 -13.64
C ILE A 123 13.86 -11.63 -14.04
N ALA A 124 14.80 -11.94 -13.15
CA ALA A 124 16.24 -11.83 -13.43
C ALA A 124 16.70 -12.75 -14.56
N THR A 125 16.07 -13.93 -14.71
CA THR A 125 16.47 -14.95 -15.70
C THR A 125 15.83 -14.73 -17.05
N TYR A 126 14.56 -14.33 -17.08
CA TYR A 126 13.76 -14.29 -18.32
C TYR A 126 13.47 -12.88 -18.84
N THR A 127 13.82 -11.82 -18.07
CA THR A 127 13.58 -10.43 -18.48
C THR A 127 14.91 -9.70 -18.66
N THR A 128 15.14 -9.17 -19.86
CA THR A 128 16.31 -8.33 -20.14
C THR A 128 16.09 -6.90 -19.67
N GLY A 129 17.07 -6.32 -18.97
CA GLY A 129 17.06 -4.89 -18.55
C GLY A 129 16.29 -4.60 -17.27
N ALA A 130 15.86 -5.62 -16.52
CA ALA A 130 15.23 -5.41 -15.23
C ALA A 130 16.24 -4.86 -14.21
N SER A 131 15.96 -3.64 -13.69
CA SER A 131 16.73 -3.05 -12.60
C SER A 131 16.17 -3.54 -11.26
N PHE A 132 17.02 -4.12 -10.41
CA PHE A 132 16.64 -4.57 -9.06
C PHE A 132 15.50 -5.62 -9.00
N PRO A 133 15.53 -6.73 -9.79
CA PRO A 133 14.40 -7.66 -9.92
C PRO A 133 13.92 -8.27 -8.59
N TYR A 134 14.83 -8.55 -7.66
CA TYR A 134 14.47 -9.10 -6.34
C TYR A 134 13.81 -8.06 -5.43
N ILE A 135 14.23 -6.80 -5.52
CA ILE A 135 13.62 -5.72 -4.72
C ILE A 135 12.24 -5.38 -5.25
N ASP A 136 12.09 -5.30 -6.58
CA ASP A 136 10.79 -5.07 -7.23
C ASP A 136 9.82 -6.24 -6.91
N ALA A 137 10.30 -7.49 -6.94
CA ALA A 137 9.50 -8.63 -6.51
C ALA A 137 9.12 -8.57 -5.02
N LEU A 138 10.04 -8.17 -4.16
CA LEU A 138 9.78 -8.05 -2.72
C LEU A 138 8.69 -7.00 -2.43
N THR A 139 8.83 -5.80 -2.98
CA THR A 139 7.83 -4.73 -2.82
C THR A 139 6.46 -5.13 -3.40
N THR A 140 6.44 -5.84 -4.51
CA THR A 140 5.21 -6.40 -5.10
C THR A 140 4.51 -7.36 -4.14
N TRP A 141 5.21 -8.36 -3.61
CA TRP A 141 4.60 -9.33 -2.70
C TRP A 141 4.22 -8.73 -1.34
N MET A 142 4.99 -7.76 -0.85
CA MET A 142 4.61 -6.98 0.34
C MET A 142 3.32 -6.22 0.12
N SER A 143 3.17 -5.53 -1.00
CA SER A 143 1.96 -4.75 -1.32
C SER A 143 0.73 -5.63 -1.56
N ILE A 144 0.89 -6.81 -2.17
CA ILE A 144 -0.18 -7.81 -2.31
C ILE A 144 -0.65 -8.28 -0.92
N ALA A 145 0.27 -8.67 -0.05
CA ALA A 145 -0.07 -9.11 1.30
C ALA A 145 -0.70 -7.98 2.13
N ALA A 146 -0.14 -6.77 2.06
CA ALA A 146 -0.69 -5.58 2.73
C ALA A 146 -2.12 -5.30 2.28
N GLN A 147 -2.40 -5.36 0.99
CA GLN A 147 -3.74 -5.14 0.43
C GLN A 147 -4.75 -6.19 0.94
N LEU A 148 -4.37 -7.46 0.95
CA LEU A 148 -5.23 -8.54 1.44
C LEU A 148 -5.52 -8.40 2.94
N LEU A 149 -4.51 -8.07 3.75
CA LEU A 149 -4.67 -7.79 5.17
C LEU A 149 -5.53 -6.54 5.42
N MET A 150 -5.38 -5.49 4.61
CA MET A 150 -6.21 -4.28 4.67
C MET A 150 -7.68 -4.59 4.41
N ILE A 151 -7.98 -5.39 3.38
CA ILE A 151 -9.34 -5.83 3.06
C ILE A 151 -9.96 -6.59 4.25
N ALA A 152 -9.17 -7.47 4.88
CA ALA A 152 -9.57 -8.27 6.04
C ALA A 152 -9.53 -7.48 7.37
N LYS A 153 -9.15 -6.19 7.35
CA LYS A 153 -9.05 -5.29 8.51
C LYS A 153 -8.02 -5.69 9.56
N TYR A 154 -6.94 -6.33 9.16
CA TYR A 154 -5.80 -6.57 10.05
C TYR A 154 -4.92 -5.34 10.14
N ARG A 155 -4.64 -4.87 11.38
CA ARG A 155 -3.79 -3.70 11.65
C ARG A 155 -2.36 -3.85 11.13
N GLU A 156 -1.85 -5.07 11.04
CA GLU A 156 -0.52 -5.40 10.54
C GLU A 156 -0.35 -5.08 9.05
N SER A 157 -1.43 -4.85 8.30
CA SER A 157 -1.38 -4.34 6.92
C SER A 157 -0.55 -3.06 6.80
N TRP A 158 -0.66 -2.17 7.80
CA TRP A 158 0.06 -0.90 7.83
C TRP A 158 1.56 -1.08 8.01
N ILE A 159 2.01 -2.12 8.75
CA ILE A 159 3.44 -2.45 8.88
C ILE A 159 4.02 -2.78 7.50
N LEU A 160 3.31 -3.59 6.71
CA LEU A 160 3.76 -3.96 5.37
C LEU A 160 3.77 -2.76 4.42
N TRP A 161 2.76 -1.86 4.49
CA TRP A 161 2.74 -0.64 3.70
C TRP A 161 3.92 0.28 4.05
N VAL A 162 4.16 0.53 5.34
CA VAL A 162 5.31 1.34 5.82
C VAL A 162 6.63 0.74 5.35
N ALA A 163 6.82 -0.57 5.54
CA ALA A 163 8.06 -1.24 5.12
C ALA A 163 8.25 -1.19 3.60
N MET A 164 7.18 -1.35 2.82
CA MET A 164 7.23 -1.24 1.36
C MET A 164 7.58 0.19 0.93
N ASP A 165 6.95 1.22 1.52
CA ASP A 165 7.24 2.62 1.19
C ASP A 165 8.70 2.99 1.51
N VAL A 166 9.24 2.53 2.66
CA VAL A 166 10.66 2.75 3.03
C VAL A 166 11.62 2.16 1.99
N ILE A 167 11.29 1.00 1.41
CA ILE A 167 12.09 0.37 0.35
C ILE A 167 11.87 1.11 -0.98
N ALA A 168 10.64 1.48 -1.31
CA ALA A 168 10.29 2.10 -2.59
C ALA A 168 10.93 3.48 -2.78
N ILE A 169 10.99 4.29 -1.73
CA ILE A 169 11.57 5.65 -1.78
C ILE A 169 12.97 5.67 -2.41
N PRO A 170 14.00 4.98 -1.86
CA PRO A 170 15.34 4.99 -2.43
C PRO A 170 15.40 4.29 -3.79
N VAL A 171 14.61 3.25 -4.02
CA VAL A 171 14.58 2.54 -5.31
C VAL A 171 14.12 3.46 -6.44
N TYR A 172 13.01 4.17 -6.26
CA TYR A 172 12.51 5.10 -7.28
C TYR A 172 13.43 6.32 -7.45
N TYR A 173 14.04 6.79 -6.37
CA TYR A 173 15.06 7.86 -6.44
C TYR A 173 16.24 7.45 -7.31
N VAL A 174 16.83 6.27 -7.09
CA VAL A 174 17.96 5.75 -7.88
C VAL A 174 17.57 5.48 -9.34
N LYS A 175 16.32 5.06 -9.60
CA LYS A 175 15.77 4.93 -10.96
C LYS A 175 15.54 6.28 -11.66
N GLY A 176 15.83 7.42 -11.01
CA GLY A 176 15.61 8.77 -11.54
C GLY A 176 14.16 9.24 -11.51
N MET A 177 13.26 8.47 -10.88
CA MET A 177 11.84 8.79 -10.75
C MET A 177 11.58 9.61 -9.48
N VAL A 178 12.14 10.82 -9.43
CA VAL A 178 12.14 11.66 -8.22
C VAL A 178 10.72 12.03 -7.75
N VAL A 179 9.80 12.29 -8.67
CA VAL A 179 8.39 12.64 -8.36
C VAL A 179 7.70 11.45 -7.71
N VAL A 180 7.87 10.25 -8.27
CA VAL A 180 7.32 9.01 -7.71
C VAL A 180 7.93 8.71 -6.33
N SER A 181 9.24 8.91 -6.16
CA SER A 181 9.89 8.78 -4.85
C SER A 181 9.29 9.74 -3.82
N GLY A 182 9.03 11.01 -4.21
CA GLY A 182 8.34 11.99 -3.37
C GLY A 182 6.91 11.56 -3.00
N LEU A 183 6.18 10.93 -3.91
CA LEU A 183 4.86 10.37 -3.66
C LEU A 183 4.91 9.28 -2.58
N TYR A 184 5.91 8.38 -2.63
CA TYR A 184 6.07 7.34 -1.60
C TYR A 184 6.41 7.92 -0.22
N VAL A 185 7.07 9.09 -0.14
CA VAL A 185 7.23 9.80 1.14
C VAL A 185 5.86 10.21 1.71
N VAL A 186 4.96 10.72 0.87
CA VAL A 186 3.59 11.06 1.31
C VAL A 186 2.85 9.80 1.78
N PHE A 187 2.96 8.70 1.04
CA PHE A 187 2.34 7.43 1.43
C PHE A 187 2.91 6.89 2.73
N LEU A 188 4.23 6.95 2.95
CA LEU A 188 4.87 6.57 4.20
C LEU A 188 4.29 7.32 5.41
N VAL A 189 4.08 8.64 5.27
CA VAL A 189 3.45 9.46 6.32
C VAL A 189 2.01 8.98 6.57
N LEU A 190 1.21 8.83 5.52
CA LEU A 190 -0.17 8.38 5.63
C LEU A 190 -0.26 6.94 6.18
N ALA A 191 0.59 6.02 5.74
CA ALA A 191 0.63 4.65 6.24
C ALA A 191 1.01 4.58 7.72
N THR A 192 1.98 5.42 8.15
CA THR A 192 2.34 5.53 9.57
C THR A 192 1.17 6.05 10.40
N MET A 193 0.48 7.10 9.93
CA MET A 193 -0.74 7.61 10.59
C MET A 193 -1.83 6.55 10.66
N GLY A 194 -2.01 5.77 9.59
CA GLY A 194 -2.96 4.66 9.52
C GLY A 194 -2.64 3.55 10.51
N GLY A 195 -1.37 3.17 10.61
CA GLY A 195 -0.89 2.23 11.60
C GLY A 195 -1.23 2.68 13.01
N ILE A 196 -0.81 3.90 13.39
CA ILE A 196 -1.10 4.47 14.72
C ILE A 196 -2.60 4.47 15.01
N ALA A 197 -3.44 4.89 14.04
CA ALA A 197 -4.88 4.95 14.23
C ALA A 197 -5.49 3.55 14.45
N TRP A 198 -5.15 2.56 13.59
CA TRP A 198 -5.72 1.22 13.69
C TRP A 198 -5.19 0.43 14.90
N TYR A 199 -3.93 0.64 15.32
CA TYR A 199 -3.41 0.07 16.56
C TYR A 199 -4.13 0.61 17.78
N ARG A 200 -4.46 1.92 17.80
CA ARG A 200 -5.26 2.52 18.86
C ARG A 200 -6.71 2.02 18.84
N ASP A 201 -7.33 1.94 17.66
CA ASP A 201 -8.70 1.42 17.53
C ASP A 201 -8.78 -0.04 18.02
N TYR A 202 -7.76 -0.87 17.74
CA TYR A 202 -7.67 -2.23 18.26
C TYR A 202 -7.54 -2.26 19.78
N ALA A 203 -6.68 -1.45 20.36
CA ALA A 203 -6.48 -1.38 21.81
C ALA A 203 -7.77 -0.95 22.54
N GLU A 204 -8.50 0.03 21.98
CA GLU A 204 -9.81 0.45 22.53
C GLU A 204 -10.88 -0.66 22.47
N GLN A 205 -10.82 -1.52 21.45
CA GLN A 205 -11.74 -2.64 21.27
C GLN A 205 -11.39 -3.84 22.17
N ASN A 206 -10.11 -3.98 22.57
CA ASN A 206 -9.58 -5.12 23.33
C ASN A 206 -8.78 -4.64 24.56
N PRO A 207 -9.41 -4.00 25.55
CA PRO A 207 -8.70 -3.41 26.68
C PRO A 207 -7.93 -4.44 27.53
N ASN A 208 -8.37 -5.70 27.53
CA ASN A 208 -7.74 -6.79 28.29
C ASN A 208 -6.52 -7.41 27.57
N ASP A 209 -6.33 -7.15 26.28
CA ASP A 209 -5.21 -7.66 25.48
C ASP A 209 -3.97 -6.74 25.56
N THR A 210 -4.14 -5.55 26.13
CA THR A 210 -3.10 -4.53 26.31
C THR A 210 -2.46 -4.53 27.71
N THR A 211 -2.91 -5.41 28.61
CA THR A 211 -2.23 -5.58 29.89
C THR A 211 -0.94 -6.37 29.68
N GLU A 212 0.19 -5.67 29.80
CA GLU A 212 1.51 -6.29 29.99
C GLU A 212 1.44 -7.37 31.06
N PRO A 213 2.26 -8.45 30.95
CA PRO A 213 2.43 -9.36 32.06
C PRO A 213 2.95 -8.54 33.24
N GLY A 214 2.09 -8.39 34.26
CA GLY A 214 2.44 -7.67 35.49
C GLY A 214 3.75 -8.23 36.07
N PRO A 215 4.63 -7.40 36.63
CA PRO A 215 5.83 -7.87 37.27
C PRO A 215 5.46 -8.70 38.50
N GLY A 216 5.76 -10.02 38.45
CA GLY A 216 5.92 -10.83 39.64
C GLY A 216 4.67 -11.01 40.52
N GLY A 217 3.89 -12.06 40.26
CA GLY A 217 3.22 -12.76 41.34
C GLY A 217 4.26 -13.62 42.06
N GLU A 218 4.93 -13.04 43.04
CA GLU A 218 5.61 -13.83 44.07
C GLU A 218 4.56 -14.53 44.93
N ALA A 219 4.63 -15.85 45.03
CA ALA A 219 4.37 -16.64 46.19
C ALA A 219 4.89 -18.07 45.96
#